data_47b7173636a759bb43b421106b32ec10
#
_entry.id   47b7173636a759bb43b421106b32ec10
#
_cell.length_a   1.000
_cell.length_b   1.000
_cell.length_c   1.000
_cell.angle_alpha   90.00
_cell.angle_beta   90.00
_cell.angle_gamma   90.00
#
_symmetry.space_group_name_H-M   'P 1'
#
loop_
_entity.id
_entity.type
_entity.pdbx_description
1 polymer ?
#
loop_
_entity_poly.entity_id
_entity_poly.type
_entity_poly.pdbx_seq_one_letter_code
_entity_poly.pdbx_strand_id
1 'polypeptide(L)'
;LGPGGDPLPAAFFGRPADRVARDLLGADLVVRGRDGGIRRLSLVEVEAYLGAHDLACHGRTGPTKRNATMFGPAGVWYVYLCYGIHWMLNIVTGDVGQPAAVLVRGVAEIVGPGRVTKGLEIDGGFDGRPATPETGLWIAKPAGGVRWPLPARWIERTPRIGVDYAGLWAAKPLRFVVDAGRLPRMDRAGVDPFGLARPTQPVRRR
;
A
#
# COMPACT_ATOMS: atom_id res chain seq x y z
N LEU A 1 12.67 -14.05 14.33
CA LEU A 1 11.75 -13.22 13.53
C LEU A 1 10.37 -13.87 13.61
N GLY A 2 9.36 -13.10 14.07
CA GLY A 2 7.98 -13.59 14.09
C GLY A 2 7.43 -13.81 12.66
N PRO A 3 6.30 -14.51 12.50
CA PRO A 3 5.74 -14.88 11.20
C PRO A 3 5.41 -13.68 10.29
N GLY A 4 5.30 -12.46 10.85
CA GLY A 4 5.03 -11.21 10.12
C GLY A 4 6.26 -10.47 9.61
N GLY A 5 7.49 -10.93 9.91
CA GLY A 5 8.74 -10.26 9.53
C GLY A 5 9.03 -8.97 10.31
N ASP A 6 10.18 -8.33 10.02
CA ASP A 6 10.59 -7.07 10.67
C ASP A 6 9.75 -5.90 10.18
N PRO A 7 8.96 -5.22 11.04
CA PRO A 7 8.21 -4.04 10.63
C PRO A 7 9.14 -2.89 10.27
N LEU A 8 8.71 -2.08 9.31
CA LEU A 8 9.42 -0.84 8.98
C LEU A 8 9.24 0.17 10.11
N PRO A 9 10.31 0.80 10.60
CA PRO A 9 10.22 1.77 11.68
C PRO A 9 9.53 3.07 11.23
N ALA A 10 8.92 3.82 12.13
CA ALA A 10 8.28 5.11 11.84
C ALA A 10 9.22 6.09 11.11
N ALA A 11 10.51 6.08 11.44
CA ALA A 11 11.53 6.90 10.76
C ALA A 11 11.67 6.59 9.26
N PHE A 12 11.31 5.37 8.81
CA PHE A 12 11.26 5.06 7.39
C PHE A 12 10.22 5.91 6.66
N PHE A 13 9.09 6.14 7.28
CA PHE A 13 7.98 6.92 6.72
C PHE A 13 8.15 8.44 6.90
N GLY A 14 8.98 8.92 7.84
CA GLY A 14 9.29 10.33 8.06
C GLY A 14 10.11 11.00 6.94
N ARG A 15 10.09 10.44 5.73
CA ARG A 15 10.81 10.91 4.54
C ARG A 15 9.82 11.44 3.49
N PRO A 16 10.28 12.19 2.46
CA PRO A 16 9.44 12.62 1.35
C PRO A 16 8.67 11.46 0.71
N ALA A 17 7.37 11.69 0.41
CA ALA A 17 6.45 10.64 -0.05
C ALA A 17 6.91 9.92 -1.32
N ASP A 18 7.55 10.60 -2.26
CA ASP A 18 8.08 10.00 -3.49
C ASP A 18 9.24 9.03 -3.20
N ARG A 19 10.07 9.33 -2.20
CA ARG A 19 11.15 8.45 -1.75
C ARG A 19 10.60 7.24 -1.01
N VAL A 20 9.62 7.45 -0.13
CA VAL A 20 8.93 6.37 0.56
C VAL A 20 8.23 5.47 -0.46
N ALA A 21 7.47 6.04 -1.41
CA ALA A 21 6.76 5.29 -2.44
C ALA A 21 7.70 4.37 -3.24
N ARG A 22 8.83 4.91 -3.70
CA ARG A 22 9.84 4.12 -4.41
C ARG A 22 10.37 2.96 -3.57
N ASP A 23 10.71 3.25 -2.31
CA ASP A 23 11.35 2.27 -1.44
C ASP A 23 10.36 1.28 -0.83
N LEU A 24 9.06 1.54 -0.88
CA LEU A 24 8.00 0.59 -0.48
C LEU A 24 7.81 -0.56 -1.47
N LEU A 25 8.17 -0.38 -2.75
CA LEU A 25 8.03 -1.47 -3.71
C LEU A 25 8.91 -2.66 -3.32
N GLY A 26 8.30 -3.83 -3.34
CA GLY A 26 8.92 -5.08 -2.91
C GLY A 26 8.92 -5.31 -1.40
N ALA A 27 8.58 -4.32 -0.57
CA ALA A 27 8.27 -4.56 0.84
C ALA A 27 6.93 -5.30 0.97
N ASP A 28 6.69 -5.97 2.09
CA ASP A 28 5.46 -6.73 2.31
C ASP A 28 4.42 -5.94 3.10
N LEU A 29 3.24 -5.78 2.54
CA LEU A 29 2.04 -5.44 3.30
C LEU A 29 1.60 -6.69 4.09
N VAL A 30 1.52 -6.56 5.40
CA VAL A 30 1.22 -7.67 6.31
C VAL A 30 -0.08 -7.39 7.02
N VAL A 31 -0.98 -8.36 6.97
CA VAL A 31 -2.32 -8.26 7.58
C VAL A 31 -2.54 -9.46 8.49
N ARG A 32 -3.00 -9.20 9.70
CA ARG A 32 -3.53 -10.23 10.60
C ARG A 32 -5.02 -10.38 10.33
N GLY A 33 -5.41 -11.54 9.81
CA GLY A 33 -6.81 -11.88 9.60
C GLY A 33 -7.59 -12.03 10.91
N ARG A 34 -8.91 -12.03 10.82
CA ARG A 34 -9.80 -12.27 11.98
C ARG A 34 -9.64 -13.66 12.60
N ASP A 35 -9.17 -14.60 11.81
CA ASP A 35 -8.79 -15.97 12.22
C ASP A 35 -7.43 -16.04 12.94
N GLY A 36 -6.74 -14.89 13.11
CA GLY A 36 -5.40 -14.80 13.65
C GLY A 36 -4.28 -15.15 12.65
N GLY A 37 -4.62 -15.60 11.45
CA GLY A 37 -3.67 -15.90 10.38
C GLY A 37 -2.94 -14.65 9.90
N ILE A 38 -1.68 -14.79 9.48
CA ILE A 38 -0.86 -13.72 8.94
C ILE A 38 -0.77 -13.88 7.43
N ARG A 39 -1.21 -12.86 6.69
CA ARG A 39 -1.03 -12.76 5.25
C ARG A 39 0.04 -11.73 4.93
N ARG A 40 0.97 -12.08 4.05
CA ARG A 40 2.04 -11.18 3.57
C ARG A 40 1.96 -11.11 2.06
N LEU A 41 1.93 -9.91 1.50
CA LEU A 41 1.85 -9.67 0.06
C LEU A 41 2.79 -8.53 -0.32
N SER A 42 3.68 -8.78 -1.26
CA SER A 42 4.64 -7.77 -1.71
C SER A 42 3.94 -6.61 -2.40
N LEU A 43 4.28 -5.39 -2.01
CA LEU A 43 3.80 -4.16 -2.64
C LEU A 43 4.37 -4.03 -4.05
N VAL A 44 3.50 -3.89 -5.04
CA VAL A 44 3.88 -3.81 -6.47
C VAL A 44 3.47 -2.50 -7.13
N GLU A 45 2.49 -1.79 -6.58
CA GLU A 45 2.00 -0.53 -7.13
C GLU A 45 1.61 0.44 -6.00
N VAL A 46 2.15 1.66 -6.06
CA VAL A 46 1.85 2.73 -5.11
C VAL A 46 1.84 4.10 -5.79
N GLU A 47 1.17 5.09 -5.18
CA GLU A 47 1.19 6.49 -5.63
C GLU A 47 1.63 7.41 -4.51
N ALA A 48 2.52 8.37 -4.84
CA ALA A 48 2.94 9.40 -3.90
C ALA A 48 2.07 10.66 -4.03
N TYR A 49 1.68 11.22 -2.87
CA TYR A 49 1.00 12.51 -2.72
C TYR A 49 1.88 13.40 -1.84
N LEU A 50 2.39 14.51 -2.42
CA LEU A 50 3.55 15.21 -1.89
C LEU A 50 3.22 16.32 -0.87
N GLY A 51 1.96 16.47 -0.48
CA GLY A 51 1.54 17.50 0.47
C GLY A 51 0.77 18.66 -0.14
N ALA A 52 0.73 19.80 0.55
CA ALA A 52 -0.15 20.92 0.21
C ALA A 52 0.09 21.53 -1.18
N HIS A 53 1.30 21.47 -1.70
CA HIS A 53 1.64 21.99 -3.04
C HIS A 53 1.24 21.04 -4.18
N ASP A 54 0.90 19.78 -3.88
CA ASP A 54 0.44 18.79 -4.85
C ASP A 54 -1.08 18.96 -5.09
N LEU A 55 -1.47 19.42 -6.26
CA LEU A 55 -2.87 19.70 -6.59
C LEU A 55 -3.77 18.47 -6.60
N ALA A 56 -3.20 17.26 -6.63
CA ALA A 56 -3.96 16.02 -6.47
C ALA A 56 -4.07 15.55 -5.00
N CYS A 57 -3.36 16.19 -4.06
CA CYS A 57 -3.37 15.82 -2.66
C CYS A 57 -4.65 16.25 -1.96
N HIS A 58 -5.25 15.38 -1.15
CA HIS A 58 -6.43 15.69 -0.34
C HIS A 58 -6.19 16.79 0.70
N GLY A 59 -4.96 16.97 1.15
CA GLY A 59 -4.57 17.97 2.13
C GLY A 59 -4.27 19.36 1.57
N ARG A 60 -4.36 19.58 0.25
CA ARG A 60 -3.97 20.83 -0.42
C ARG A 60 -4.69 22.08 0.09
N THR A 61 -5.92 21.93 0.56
CA THR A 61 -6.78 23.02 1.04
C THR A 61 -6.82 23.13 2.56
N GLY A 62 -5.92 22.41 3.26
CA GLY A 62 -5.87 22.36 4.71
C GLY A 62 -6.63 21.17 5.33
N PRO A 63 -6.63 21.08 6.66
CA PRO A 63 -7.22 19.96 7.38
C PRO A 63 -8.74 20.02 7.37
N THR A 64 -9.37 18.88 7.20
CA THR A 64 -10.80 18.62 7.34
C THR A 64 -11.01 17.37 8.19
N LYS A 65 -12.24 17.11 8.66
CA LYS A 65 -12.53 15.87 9.39
C LYS A 65 -12.13 14.60 8.60
N ARG A 66 -12.22 14.66 7.27
CA ARG A 66 -11.94 13.52 6.40
C ARG A 66 -10.44 13.27 6.19
N ASN A 67 -9.62 14.30 6.17
CA ASN A 67 -8.19 14.20 5.85
C ASN A 67 -7.28 14.52 7.04
N ALA A 68 -7.83 14.75 8.24
CA ALA A 68 -7.06 15.14 9.43
C ALA A 68 -5.91 14.17 9.72
N THR A 69 -6.09 12.88 9.49
CA THR A 69 -5.06 11.85 9.67
C THR A 69 -3.81 12.12 8.83
N MET A 70 -3.94 12.71 7.62
CA MET A 70 -2.78 13.03 6.77
C MET A 70 -1.84 14.08 7.38
N PHE A 71 -2.31 14.88 8.33
CA PHE A 71 -1.52 15.91 9.02
C PHE A 71 -0.86 15.38 10.29
N GLY A 72 -1.10 14.11 10.61
CA GLY A 72 -0.56 13.41 11.76
C GLY A 72 0.87 12.91 11.59
N PRO A 73 1.35 12.06 12.50
CA PRO A 73 2.70 11.50 12.45
C PRO A 73 2.85 10.50 11.29
N ALA A 74 4.06 10.43 10.74
CA ALA A 74 4.42 9.43 9.73
C ALA A 74 4.30 8.01 10.28
N GLY A 75 3.96 7.05 9.40
CA GLY A 75 3.78 5.65 9.77
C GLY A 75 2.41 5.33 10.36
N VAL A 76 1.45 6.25 10.21
CA VAL A 76 0.03 6.05 10.56
C VAL A 76 -0.76 5.76 9.30
N TRP A 77 -1.72 4.86 9.37
CA TRP A 77 -2.63 4.57 8.27
C TRP A 77 -3.63 5.70 8.08
N TYR A 78 -3.77 6.20 6.86
CA TYR A 78 -4.84 7.07 6.42
C TYR A 78 -5.79 6.28 5.52
N VAL A 79 -6.97 5.96 6.03
CA VAL A 79 -7.95 5.12 5.33
C VAL A 79 -9.24 5.90 5.14
N TYR A 80 -9.65 6.11 3.90
CA TYR A 80 -10.88 6.85 3.59
C TYR A 80 -11.75 6.12 2.58
N LEU A 81 -13.06 6.38 2.64
CA LEU A 81 -14.02 5.84 1.69
C LEU A 81 -14.09 6.71 0.44
N CYS A 82 -13.81 6.12 -0.72
CA CYS A 82 -13.88 6.75 -2.03
C CYS A 82 -15.22 6.44 -2.69
N TYR A 83 -15.94 7.48 -3.13
CA TYR A 83 -17.30 7.41 -3.73
C TYR A 83 -18.31 6.60 -2.90
N GLY A 84 -18.12 6.47 -1.60
CA GLY A 84 -19.00 5.68 -0.74
C GLY A 84 -18.91 4.16 -0.92
N ILE A 85 -17.97 3.66 -1.73
CA ILE A 85 -17.93 2.24 -2.16
C ILE A 85 -16.61 1.58 -1.79
N HIS A 86 -15.47 2.25 -1.98
CA HIS A 86 -14.16 1.64 -1.87
C HIS A 86 -13.30 2.31 -0.82
N TRP A 87 -12.76 1.52 0.10
CA TRP A 87 -11.72 2.00 1.01
C TRP A 87 -10.40 2.19 0.27
N MET A 88 -9.68 3.25 0.62
CA MET A 88 -8.38 3.60 0.07
C MET A 88 -7.36 3.60 1.21
N LEU A 89 -6.36 2.71 1.12
CA LEU A 89 -5.32 2.55 2.11
C LEU A 89 -4.11 3.40 1.77
N ASN A 90 -3.76 4.34 2.65
CA ASN A 90 -2.56 5.15 2.53
C ASN A 90 -1.73 5.07 3.80
N ILE A 91 -0.42 5.25 3.67
CA ILE A 91 0.48 5.47 4.81
C ILE A 91 0.93 6.94 4.83
N VAL A 92 0.77 7.60 5.97
CA VAL A 92 1.22 8.99 6.16
C VAL A 92 2.74 9.06 6.15
N THR A 93 3.29 10.09 5.49
CA THR A 93 4.73 10.28 5.32
C THR A 93 5.16 11.72 5.61
N GLY A 94 6.47 11.94 5.81
CA GLY A 94 7.02 13.27 6.08
C GLY A 94 6.77 13.75 7.50
N ASP A 95 6.87 15.06 7.69
CA ASP A 95 6.76 15.70 9.01
C ASP A 95 5.30 15.91 9.42
N VAL A 96 5.05 15.94 10.73
CA VAL A 96 3.73 16.31 11.29
C VAL A 96 3.31 17.69 10.78
N GLY A 97 2.05 17.81 10.38
CA GLY A 97 1.51 19.03 9.75
C GLY A 97 1.69 19.10 8.24
N GLN A 98 2.43 18.17 7.63
CA GLN A 98 2.59 18.04 6.18
C GLN A 98 1.66 16.95 5.66
N PRO A 99 0.62 17.29 4.87
CA PRO A 99 -0.38 16.31 4.43
C PRO A 99 0.15 15.45 3.27
N ALA A 100 1.19 14.68 3.53
CA ALA A 100 1.80 13.79 2.54
C ALA A 100 1.52 12.33 2.87
N ALA A 101 1.31 11.52 1.84
CA ALA A 101 1.01 10.10 2.00
C ALA A 101 1.39 9.27 0.77
N VAL A 102 1.46 7.96 0.94
CA VAL A 102 1.59 6.99 -0.15
C VAL A 102 0.36 6.09 -0.17
N LEU A 103 -0.38 6.11 -1.29
CA LEU A 103 -1.52 5.22 -1.55
C LEU A 103 -1.02 3.84 -2.00
N VAL A 104 -1.50 2.79 -1.36
CA VAL A 104 -1.30 1.40 -1.80
C VAL A 104 -2.32 1.09 -2.89
N ARG A 105 -1.83 0.78 -4.09
CA ARG A 105 -2.68 0.48 -5.25
C ARG A 105 -2.66 -0.99 -5.65
N GLY A 106 -1.56 -1.68 -5.37
CA GLY A 106 -1.42 -3.08 -5.76
C GLY A 106 -0.45 -3.83 -4.87
N VAL A 107 -0.79 -5.07 -4.61
CA VAL A 107 0.08 -6.11 -4.05
C VAL A 107 0.21 -7.26 -5.05
N ALA A 108 1.18 -8.14 -4.88
CA ALA A 108 1.60 -9.13 -5.89
C ALA A 108 0.45 -9.89 -6.61
N GLU A 109 -0.68 -10.11 -5.95
CA GLU A 109 -1.80 -10.89 -6.50
C GLU A 109 -3.06 -10.05 -6.73
N ILE A 110 -3.09 -8.80 -6.23
CA ILE A 110 -4.27 -7.93 -6.29
C ILE A 110 -3.87 -6.54 -6.78
N VAL A 111 -4.35 -6.15 -7.93
CA VAL A 111 -4.16 -4.82 -8.51
C VAL A 111 -5.47 -4.02 -8.44
N GLY A 112 -5.35 -2.77 -8.04
CA GLY A 112 -6.45 -1.81 -7.81
C GLY A 112 -6.69 -1.55 -6.32
N PRO A 113 -6.67 -0.26 -5.88
CA PRO A 113 -6.66 0.10 -4.46
C PRO A 113 -7.89 -0.40 -3.70
N GLY A 114 -9.09 -0.28 -4.28
CA GLY A 114 -10.32 -0.81 -3.67
C GLY A 114 -10.37 -2.34 -3.66
N ARG A 115 -9.70 -3.01 -4.60
CA ARG A 115 -9.60 -4.48 -4.60
C ARG A 115 -8.64 -4.97 -3.55
N VAL A 116 -7.52 -4.25 -3.33
CA VAL A 116 -6.57 -4.54 -2.24
C VAL A 116 -7.28 -4.48 -0.89
N THR A 117 -7.97 -3.37 -0.59
CA THR A 117 -8.67 -3.21 0.70
C THR A 117 -9.77 -4.25 0.88
N LYS A 118 -10.57 -4.52 -0.16
CA LYS A 118 -11.62 -5.54 -0.10
C LYS A 118 -11.04 -6.93 0.11
N GLY A 119 -10.00 -7.33 -0.64
CA GLY A 119 -9.38 -8.66 -0.55
C GLY A 119 -8.64 -8.91 0.76
N LEU A 120 -8.20 -7.84 1.43
CA LEU A 120 -7.49 -7.90 2.71
C LEU A 120 -8.37 -7.50 3.91
N GLU A 121 -9.67 -7.29 3.69
CA GLU A 121 -10.64 -6.87 4.73
C GLU A 121 -10.22 -5.59 5.48
N ILE A 122 -9.60 -4.65 4.75
CA ILE A 122 -9.16 -3.36 5.29
C ILE A 122 -10.29 -2.35 5.14
N ASP A 123 -10.68 -1.73 6.24
CA ASP A 123 -11.74 -0.72 6.31
C ASP A 123 -11.32 0.53 7.11
N GLY A 124 -12.26 1.42 7.36
CA GLY A 124 -12.04 2.66 8.12
C GLY A 124 -11.61 2.46 9.57
N GLY A 125 -11.72 1.26 10.11
CA GLY A 125 -11.25 0.92 11.46
C GLY A 125 -9.72 1.02 11.61
N PHE A 126 -8.97 1.07 10.51
CA PHE A 126 -7.53 1.30 10.52
C PHE A 126 -7.14 2.78 10.42
N ASP A 127 -8.07 3.69 10.09
CA ASP A 127 -7.76 5.12 10.01
C ASP A 127 -7.22 5.67 11.34
N GLY A 128 -6.12 6.41 11.29
CA GLY A 128 -5.46 6.95 12.47
C GLY A 128 -4.65 5.95 13.29
N ARG A 129 -4.59 4.67 12.91
CA ARG A 129 -3.80 3.66 13.64
C ARG A 129 -2.37 3.58 13.13
N PRO A 130 -1.37 3.34 14.02
CA PRO A 130 0.01 3.11 13.60
C PRO A 130 0.14 1.83 12.74
N ALA A 131 1.06 1.86 11.77
CA ALA A 131 1.38 0.71 10.93
C ALA A 131 2.31 -0.27 11.66
N THR A 132 1.78 -0.96 12.67
CA THR A 132 2.54 -1.85 13.55
C THR A 132 1.86 -3.22 13.70
N PRO A 133 2.59 -4.27 14.12
CA PRO A 133 2.01 -5.59 14.36
C PRO A 133 0.87 -5.62 15.39
N GLU A 134 0.90 -4.73 16.39
CA GLU A 134 -0.11 -4.61 17.44
C GLU A 134 -1.47 -4.20 16.87
N THR A 135 -1.47 -3.38 15.82
CA THR A 135 -2.70 -2.94 15.14
C THR A 135 -3.24 -3.95 14.15
N GLY A 136 -2.43 -4.99 13.82
CA GLY A 136 -2.81 -6.04 12.89
C GLY A 136 -2.60 -5.70 11.40
N LEU A 137 -2.11 -4.50 11.09
CA LEU A 137 -1.78 -4.08 9.72
C LEU A 137 -0.47 -3.28 9.74
N TRP A 138 0.55 -3.78 9.05
CA TRP A 138 1.86 -3.12 8.99
C TRP A 138 2.59 -3.39 7.69
N ILE A 139 3.69 -2.68 7.46
CA ILE A 139 4.61 -2.94 6.36
C ILE A 139 5.90 -3.50 6.94
N ALA A 140 6.38 -4.60 6.38
CA ALA A 140 7.60 -5.26 6.80
C ALA A 140 8.64 -5.29 5.68
N LYS A 141 9.90 -5.50 6.04
CA LYS A 141 10.94 -5.85 5.06
C LYS A 141 10.53 -7.11 4.30
N PRO A 142 10.91 -7.23 3.00
CA PRO A 142 10.56 -8.41 2.22
C PRO A 142 11.14 -9.68 2.84
N ALA A 143 10.39 -10.77 2.75
CA ALA A 143 10.89 -12.10 3.10
C ALA A 143 11.82 -12.65 2.00
N GLY A 144 12.53 -13.78 2.30
CA GLY A 144 13.23 -14.56 1.28
C GLY A 144 14.53 -13.96 0.75
N GLY A 145 15.19 -13.04 1.47
CA GLY A 145 16.51 -12.53 1.07
C GLY A 145 16.50 -11.63 -0.17
N VAL A 146 15.36 -11.08 -0.53
CA VAL A 146 15.23 -10.11 -1.63
C VAL A 146 16.13 -8.92 -1.37
N ARG A 147 16.90 -8.52 -2.39
CA ARG A 147 17.61 -7.25 -2.35
C ARG A 147 16.60 -6.11 -2.27
N TRP A 148 16.56 -5.42 -1.15
CA TRP A 148 15.65 -4.30 -0.91
C TRP A 148 16.40 -3.14 -0.26
N PRO A 149 16.14 -1.87 -0.65
CA PRO A 149 15.22 -1.41 -1.69
C PRO A 149 15.55 -1.93 -3.09
N LEU A 150 14.51 -2.04 -3.95
CA LEU A 150 14.65 -2.57 -5.30
C LEU A 150 15.53 -1.68 -6.18
N PRO A 151 16.26 -2.25 -7.15
CA PRO A 151 17.02 -1.48 -8.13
C PRO A 151 16.10 -0.53 -8.93
N ALA A 152 16.51 0.72 -9.12
CA ALA A 152 15.71 1.73 -9.82
C ALA A 152 15.25 1.28 -11.23
N ARG A 153 16.07 0.49 -11.95
CA ARG A 153 15.75 -0.06 -13.28
C ARG A 153 14.58 -1.07 -13.29
N TRP A 154 14.12 -1.52 -12.13
CA TRP A 154 12.95 -2.41 -12.01
C TRP A 154 11.66 -1.64 -11.77
N ILE A 155 11.78 -0.35 -11.46
CA ILE A 155 10.66 0.50 -11.07
C ILE A 155 10.29 1.40 -12.24
N GLU A 156 9.08 1.20 -12.74
CA GLU A 156 8.45 2.10 -13.68
C GLU A 156 7.81 3.27 -12.95
N ARG A 157 7.91 4.47 -13.51
CA ARG A 157 7.28 5.67 -12.98
C ARG A 157 6.34 6.24 -14.04
N THR A 158 5.08 6.38 -13.68
CA THR A 158 4.02 6.85 -14.57
C THR A 158 3.17 7.92 -13.90
N PRO A 159 2.31 8.64 -14.64
CA PRO A 159 1.26 9.46 -14.07
C PRO A 159 0.36 8.66 -13.12
N ARG A 160 -0.17 9.34 -12.10
CA ARG A 160 -1.16 8.78 -11.17
C ARG A 160 -2.50 8.59 -11.87
N ILE A 161 -3.34 7.69 -11.34
CA ILE A 161 -4.63 7.34 -11.92
C ILE A 161 -5.76 8.11 -11.22
N GLY A 162 -6.68 8.68 -12.00
CA GLY A 162 -7.87 9.37 -11.47
C GLY A 162 -7.60 10.74 -10.87
N VAL A 163 -6.53 11.42 -11.33
CA VAL A 163 -6.14 12.76 -10.87
C VAL A 163 -6.15 13.82 -11.99
N ASP A 164 -6.91 13.61 -13.06
CA ASP A 164 -6.97 14.50 -14.24
C ASP A 164 -7.34 15.94 -13.88
N TYR A 165 -8.09 16.14 -12.80
CA TYR A 165 -8.46 17.44 -12.25
C TYR A 165 -7.27 18.24 -11.71
N ALA A 166 -6.10 17.65 -11.55
CA ALA A 166 -4.94 18.27 -10.90
C ALA A 166 -4.05 19.09 -11.88
N GLY A 167 -4.51 19.36 -13.09
CA GLY A 167 -3.78 20.16 -14.08
C GLY A 167 -2.40 19.58 -14.38
N LEU A 168 -1.34 20.40 -14.33
CA LEU A 168 0.04 19.96 -14.58
C LEU A 168 0.52 18.85 -13.61
N TRP A 169 -0.13 18.71 -12.47
CA TRP A 169 0.20 17.63 -11.50
C TRP A 169 -0.30 16.26 -11.95
N ALA A 170 -1.30 16.19 -12.82
CA ALA A 170 -1.79 14.94 -13.39
C ALA A 170 -0.71 14.20 -14.18
N ALA A 171 0.13 14.93 -14.93
CA ALA A 171 1.20 14.35 -15.75
C ALA A 171 2.46 13.96 -14.97
N LYS A 172 2.59 14.36 -13.69
CA LYS A 172 3.79 14.03 -12.90
C LYS A 172 3.93 12.53 -12.66
N PRO A 173 5.13 11.93 -12.85
CA PRO A 173 5.37 10.50 -12.72
C PRO A 173 5.49 10.09 -11.23
N LEU A 174 4.39 10.19 -10.51
CA LEU A 174 4.28 9.92 -9.06
C LEU A 174 3.56 8.60 -8.73
N ARG A 175 3.29 7.78 -9.72
CA ARG A 175 2.89 6.39 -9.58
C ARG A 175 4.11 5.51 -9.87
N PHE A 176 4.39 4.58 -8.96
CA PHE A 176 5.53 3.68 -8.98
C PHE A 176 5.03 2.25 -9.10
N VAL A 177 5.57 1.51 -10.05
CA VAL A 177 5.15 0.13 -10.36
C VAL A 177 6.38 -0.76 -10.52
N VAL A 178 6.27 -1.98 -10.03
CA VAL A 178 7.22 -3.06 -10.31
C VAL A 178 6.46 -4.27 -10.84
N ASP A 179 7.05 -4.97 -11.82
CA ASP A 179 6.52 -6.25 -12.28
C ASP A 179 6.61 -7.30 -11.16
N ALA A 180 5.45 -7.82 -10.74
CA ALA A 180 5.36 -8.85 -9.71
C ALA A 180 6.17 -10.11 -10.05
N GLY A 181 6.38 -10.42 -11.34
CA GLY A 181 7.20 -11.54 -11.80
C GLY A 181 8.69 -11.40 -11.45
N ARG A 182 9.16 -10.18 -11.12
CA ARG A 182 10.54 -9.92 -10.68
C ARG A 182 10.73 -10.09 -9.16
N LEU A 183 9.64 -10.21 -8.43
CA LEU A 183 9.67 -10.42 -6.99
C LEU A 183 9.65 -11.92 -6.70
N PRO A 184 10.35 -12.40 -5.65
CA PRO A 184 10.23 -13.78 -5.25
C PRO A 184 8.79 -14.10 -4.93
N ARG A 185 8.31 -15.20 -5.46
CA ARG A 185 7.03 -15.74 -5.01
C ARG A 185 7.24 -16.23 -3.58
N MET A 186 6.44 -15.73 -2.67
CA MET A 186 6.36 -16.31 -1.33
C MET A 186 5.84 -17.73 -1.51
N ASP A 187 6.63 -18.74 -1.14
CA ASP A 187 6.18 -20.12 -1.14
C ASP A 187 4.92 -20.19 -0.27
N ARG A 188 3.83 -20.55 -0.92
CA ARG A 188 2.55 -20.77 -0.26
C ARG A 188 2.67 -22.01 0.60
N ALA A 189 3.00 -21.85 1.86
CA ALA A 189 2.66 -22.87 2.83
C ALA A 189 1.12 -22.94 2.92
N GLY A 190 0.51 -23.68 1.98
CA GLY A 190 -0.78 -24.33 2.11
C GLY A 190 -2.04 -23.48 2.32
N VAL A 191 -2.03 -22.15 2.14
CA VAL A 191 -3.24 -21.33 2.34
C VAL A 191 -3.58 -20.59 1.06
N ASP A 192 -4.73 -20.94 0.48
CA ASP A 192 -5.40 -20.10 -0.52
C ASP A 192 -5.72 -18.75 0.14
N PRO A 193 -5.10 -17.62 -0.27
CA PRO A 193 -5.29 -16.34 0.42
C PRO A 193 -6.71 -15.80 0.32
N PHE A 194 -7.60 -16.44 -0.47
CA PHE A 194 -8.94 -15.92 -0.74
C PHE A 194 -10.08 -16.91 -0.49
N GLY A 195 -9.82 -18.18 -0.14
CA GLY A 195 -10.87 -19.20 -0.01
C GLY A 195 -11.69 -19.39 -1.29
N LEU A 196 -11.23 -18.88 -2.42
CA LEU A 196 -11.88 -19.04 -3.71
C LEU A 196 -11.46 -20.40 -4.27
N ALA A 197 -12.27 -21.42 -4.06
CA ALA A 197 -12.12 -22.71 -4.72
C ALA A 197 -11.89 -22.46 -6.22
N ARG A 198 -10.75 -22.88 -6.75
CA ARG A 198 -10.53 -22.89 -8.19
C ARG A 198 -11.62 -23.77 -8.79
N PRO A 199 -12.36 -23.31 -9.84
CA PRO A 199 -13.24 -24.20 -10.55
C PRO A 199 -12.37 -25.34 -11.10
N THR A 200 -12.65 -26.55 -10.66
CA THR A 200 -12.05 -27.77 -11.19
C THR A 200 -12.46 -27.86 -12.66
N GLN A 201 -11.49 -27.70 -13.54
CA GLN A 201 -11.75 -27.97 -14.96
C GLN A 201 -12.20 -29.42 -15.10
N PRO A 202 -13.29 -29.70 -15.85
CA PRO A 202 -13.70 -31.07 -16.06
C PRO A 202 -12.64 -31.81 -16.85
N VAL A 203 -12.18 -32.91 -16.30
CA VAL A 203 -11.30 -33.87 -16.97
C VAL A 203 -12.05 -34.36 -18.23
N ARG A 204 -11.58 -33.95 -19.41
CA ARG A 204 -12.00 -34.56 -20.69
C ARG A 204 -11.53 -36.00 -20.69
N ARG A 205 -12.46 -36.93 -20.45
CA ARG A 205 -12.24 -38.35 -20.76
C ARG A 205 -12.25 -38.49 -22.28
N ARG A 206 -11.21 -39.11 -22.83
CA ARG A 206 -11.18 -39.69 -24.18
C ARG A 206 -11.97 -41.00 -24.18
#